data_55aadebcba43f8d66d63f76a01bac1b0
#
_entry.id   55aadebcba43f8d66d63f76a01bac1b0
#
_cell.length_a   1.000
_cell.length_b   1.000
_cell.length_c   1.000
_cell.angle_alpha   90.00
_cell.angle_beta   90.00
_cell.angle_gamma   90.00
#
_symmetry.space_group_name_H-M   'P 1'
#
loop_
_entity.id
_entity.type
_entity.pdbx_description
1 polymer ?
#
loop_
_entity_poly.entity_id
_entity_poly.type
_entity_poly.pdbx_seq_one_letter_code
_entity_poly.pdbx_strand_id
1 'polypeptide(L)'
;MHKAPIDPNSGIWDKYFVYPLAMTLDWFAEHLWGQYGLSILVVTLIIRSLILPLTMKQYRSSKRMQELQPEIRKLKEKYKNDAKKQQEETMKLFQQQGVNPLAGCFPLLIQMPVLIALYNAIMRNQMISEHTFLWMQLGSPDPYYILPLLAAATTFLQQKVMSTQVNAQMKNLMYIFPVLIFVMAMNFASALPLYWVYSNAFTVVQSYFIYGGSRNKGVQKLEKSGGNR
;
A
#
# COMPACT_ATOMS: atom_id res chain seq x y z
N MET A 1 11.47 -22.48 -15.20
CA MET A 1 12.70 -21.67 -15.39
C MET A 1 13.38 -21.55 -14.04
N HIS A 2 14.47 -22.27 -13.80
CA HIS A 2 15.27 -22.08 -12.60
C HIS A 2 15.91 -20.70 -12.66
N LYS A 3 15.52 -19.81 -11.78
CA LYS A 3 16.17 -18.51 -11.63
C LYS A 3 17.54 -18.74 -10.96
N ALA A 4 18.54 -17.94 -11.33
CA ALA A 4 19.85 -17.99 -10.70
C ALA A 4 19.75 -17.88 -9.17
N PRO A 5 20.55 -18.63 -8.39
CA PRO A 5 20.55 -18.56 -6.93
C PRO A 5 20.84 -17.13 -6.47
N ILE A 6 20.42 -16.80 -5.25
CA ILE A 6 20.68 -15.49 -4.66
C ILE A 6 22.17 -15.41 -4.33
N ASP A 7 22.89 -14.50 -4.98
CA ASP A 7 24.31 -14.28 -4.74
C ASP A 7 24.56 -12.82 -4.33
N PRO A 8 25.04 -12.59 -3.09
CA PRO A 8 25.32 -11.24 -2.60
C PRO A 8 26.42 -10.52 -3.39
N ASN A 9 27.18 -11.24 -4.24
CA ASN A 9 28.23 -10.66 -5.06
C ASN A 9 27.77 -10.33 -6.49
N SER A 10 26.54 -10.72 -6.87
CA SER A 10 26.02 -10.52 -8.22
C SER A 10 25.59 -9.07 -8.52
N GLY A 11 25.56 -8.18 -7.53
CA GLY A 11 25.25 -6.76 -7.71
C GLY A 11 24.63 -6.10 -6.48
N ILE A 12 24.47 -4.78 -6.58
CA ILE A 12 23.95 -3.94 -5.47
C ILE A 12 22.55 -4.38 -5.05
N TRP A 13 21.71 -4.76 -5.98
CA TRP A 13 20.33 -5.19 -5.72
C TRP A 13 20.27 -6.48 -4.90
N ASP A 14 21.03 -7.51 -5.30
CA ASP A 14 21.08 -8.76 -4.56
C ASP A 14 21.71 -8.58 -3.20
N LYS A 15 22.81 -7.84 -3.11
CA LYS A 15 23.56 -7.63 -1.88
C LYS A 15 22.78 -6.90 -0.79
N TYR A 16 22.04 -5.84 -1.15
CA TYR A 16 21.42 -4.95 -0.15
C TYR A 16 19.92 -5.15 0.03
N PHE A 17 19.24 -5.83 -0.92
CA PHE A 17 17.80 -6.01 -0.86
C PHE A 17 17.39 -7.49 -0.84
N VAL A 18 17.77 -8.27 -1.85
CA VAL A 18 17.26 -9.63 -2.01
C VAL A 18 17.86 -10.58 -0.98
N TYR A 19 19.19 -10.57 -0.84
CA TYR A 19 19.91 -11.46 0.08
C TYR A 19 19.52 -11.22 1.55
N PRO A 20 19.56 -9.98 2.11
CA PRO A 20 19.12 -9.74 3.48
C PRO A 20 17.67 -10.12 3.72
N LEU A 21 16.81 -9.90 2.74
CA LEU A 21 15.40 -10.25 2.84
C LEU A 21 15.21 -11.77 2.87
N ALA A 22 15.88 -12.52 2.00
CA ALA A 22 15.83 -13.97 1.99
C ALA A 22 16.36 -14.57 3.31
N MET A 23 17.53 -14.10 3.78
CA MET A 23 18.08 -14.53 5.06
C MET A 23 17.16 -14.24 6.25
N THR A 24 16.48 -13.09 6.23
CA THR A 24 15.52 -12.73 7.26
C THR A 24 14.29 -13.65 7.23
N LEU A 25 13.81 -13.98 6.03
CA LEU A 25 12.71 -14.92 5.86
C LEU A 25 13.07 -16.32 6.35
N ASP A 26 14.25 -16.81 6.00
CA ASP A 26 14.75 -18.13 6.46
C ASP A 26 14.92 -18.14 7.97
N TRP A 27 15.53 -17.11 8.56
CA TRP A 27 15.73 -17.03 10.01
C TRP A 27 14.40 -17.03 10.78
N PHE A 28 13.41 -16.26 10.36
CA PHE A 28 12.09 -16.28 11.00
C PHE A 28 11.36 -17.61 10.77
N ALA A 29 11.49 -18.21 9.58
CA ALA A 29 10.86 -19.51 9.33
C ALA A 29 11.41 -20.58 10.27
N GLU A 30 12.73 -20.65 10.49
CA GLU A 30 13.35 -21.56 11.45
C GLU A 30 12.78 -21.42 12.88
N HIS A 31 12.51 -20.18 13.31
CA HIS A 31 11.96 -19.89 14.64
C HIS A 31 10.42 -20.00 14.70
N LEU A 32 9.75 -20.09 13.57
CA LEU A 32 8.29 -20.19 13.43
C LEU A 32 7.87 -21.55 12.87
N TRP A 33 8.43 -22.63 13.42
CA TRP A 33 8.10 -24.03 13.06
C TRP A 33 8.25 -24.32 11.55
N GLY A 34 9.18 -23.67 10.87
CA GLY A 34 9.37 -23.82 9.43
C GLY A 34 8.32 -23.11 8.56
N GLN A 35 7.44 -22.28 9.14
CA GLN A 35 6.32 -21.69 8.43
C GLN A 35 6.68 -20.39 7.71
N TYR A 36 7.02 -20.47 6.44
CA TYR A 36 7.36 -19.30 5.62
C TYR A 36 6.20 -18.30 5.45
N GLY A 37 4.96 -18.74 5.48
CA GLY A 37 3.81 -17.83 5.48
C GLY A 37 3.74 -16.92 6.70
N LEU A 38 4.13 -17.43 7.88
CA LEU A 38 4.28 -16.64 9.10
C LEU A 38 5.54 -15.77 9.07
N SER A 39 6.62 -16.25 8.48
CA SER A 39 7.83 -15.46 8.24
C SER A 39 7.53 -14.23 7.39
N ILE A 40 6.77 -14.39 6.29
CA ILE A 40 6.31 -13.28 5.45
C ILE A 40 5.49 -12.28 6.26
N LEU A 41 4.62 -12.73 7.17
CA LEU A 41 3.87 -11.86 8.07
C LEU A 41 4.80 -11.00 8.94
N VAL A 42 5.74 -11.64 9.65
CA VAL A 42 6.68 -10.94 10.56
C VAL A 42 7.54 -9.95 9.79
N VAL A 43 8.10 -10.37 8.66
CA VAL A 43 8.90 -9.49 7.79
C VAL A 43 8.07 -8.32 7.26
N THR A 44 6.80 -8.54 6.91
CA THR A 44 5.87 -7.47 6.52
C THR A 44 5.68 -6.46 7.65
N LEU A 45 5.47 -6.93 8.88
CA LEU A 45 5.31 -6.07 10.05
C LEU A 45 6.58 -5.23 10.30
N ILE A 46 7.76 -5.82 10.19
CA ILE A 46 9.04 -5.13 10.34
C ILE A 46 9.18 -4.04 9.26
N ILE A 47 9.02 -4.39 7.99
CA ILE A 47 9.15 -3.44 6.87
C ILE A 47 8.15 -2.29 7.05
N ARG A 48 6.89 -2.60 7.37
CA ARG A 48 5.85 -1.59 7.56
C ARG A 48 6.13 -0.69 8.76
N SER A 49 6.71 -1.23 9.84
CA SER A 49 7.11 -0.45 11.01
C SER A 49 8.29 0.47 10.70
N LEU A 50 9.28 0.02 9.93
CA LEU A 50 10.40 0.83 9.48
C LEU A 50 9.96 1.98 8.55
N ILE A 51 8.98 1.74 7.70
CA ILE A 51 8.42 2.75 6.77
C ILE A 51 7.40 3.66 7.48
N LEU A 52 6.96 3.31 8.69
CA LEU A 52 5.93 4.06 9.42
C LEU A 52 6.16 5.57 9.48
N PRO A 53 7.34 6.10 9.87
CA PRO A 53 7.56 7.55 9.93
C PRO A 53 7.36 8.23 8.57
N LEU A 54 7.73 7.57 7.49
CA LEU A 54 7.56 8.04 6.13
C LEU A 54 6.08 8.03 5.71
N THR A 55 5.37 6.95 6.05
CA THR A 55 3.92 6.83 5.82
C THR A 55 3.14 7.89 6.60
N MET A 56 3.55 8.21 7.84
CA MET A 56 2.96 9.27 8.65
C MET A 56 3.12 10.66 8.01
N LYS A 57 4.31 10.94 7.48
CA LYS A 57 4.59 12.20 6.78
C LYS A 57 3.73 12.34 5.52
N GLN A 58 3.62 11.27 4.76
CA GLN A 58 2.77 11.17 3.58
C GLN A 58 1.28 11.36 3.92
N TYR A 59 0.83 10.74 4.99
CA TYR A 59 -0.53 10.88 5.49
C TYR A 59 -0.90 12.34 5.77
N ARG A 60 0.00 13.09 6.44
CA ARG A 60 -0.21 14.53 6.70
C ARG A 60 -0.34 15.31 5.39
N SER A 61 0.44 14.97 4.37
CA SER A 61 0.34 15.59 3.05
C SER A 61 -0.99 15.28 2.36
N SER A 62 -1.45 14.02 2.41
CA SER A 62 -2.75 13.61 1.88
C SER A 62 -3.92 14.30 2.58
N LYS A 63 -3.83 14.50 3.89
CA LYS A 63 -4.84 15.22 4.65
C LYS A 63 -4.94 16.69 4.22
N ARG A 64 -3.81 17.38 4.06
CA ARG A 64 -3.79 18.75 3.53
C ARG A 64 -4.40 18.83 2.13
N MET A 65 -4.11 17.86 1.27
CA MET A 65 -4.74 17.75 -0.05
C MET A 65 -6.26 17.62 0.03
N GLN A 66 -6.77 16.85 1.00
CA GLN A 66 -8.21 16.70 1.24
C GLN A 66 -8.86 18.00 1.73
N GLU A 67 -8.17 18.77 2.58
CA GLU A 67 -8.65 20.07 3.07
C GLU A 67 -8.79 21.09 1.94
N LEU A 68 -8.02 20.96 0.85
CA LEU A 68 -8.09 21.82 -0.34
C LEU A 68 -9.19 21.41 -1.34
N GLN A 69 -9.84 20.26 -1.17
CA GLN A 69 -10.87 19.76 -2.10
C GLN A 69 -12.02 20.76 -2.35
N PRO A 70 -12.56 21.46 -1.36
CA PRO A 70 -13.63 22.45 -1.59
C PRO A 70 -13.16 23.61 -2.46
N GLU A 71 -11.91 24.07 -2.33
CA GLU A 71 -11.34 25.12 -3.15
C GLU A 71 -11.10 24.64 -4.59
N ILE A 72 -10.60 23.41 -4.74
CA ILE A 72 -10.43 22.77 -6.05
C ILE A 72 -11.79 22.63 -6.78
N ARG A 73 -12.86 22.30 -6.06
CA ARG A 73 -14.22 22.25 -6.65
C ARG A 73 -14.66 23.62 -7.15
N LYS A 74 -14.48 24.67 -6.36
CA LYS A 74 -14.79 26.05 -6.78
C LYS A 74 -14.00 26.47 -8.02
N LEU A 75 -12.71 26.11 -8.12
CA LEU A 75 -11.90 26.37 -9.31
C LEU A 75 -12.42 25.60 -10.53
N LYS A 76 -12.83 24.34 -10.35
CA LYS A 76 -13.42 23.52 -11.42
C LYS A 76 -14.76 24.09 -11.93
N GLU A 77 -15.57 24.59 -11.05
CA GLU A 77 -16.84 25.25 -11.41
C GLU A 77 -16.59 26.59 -12.12
N LYS A 78 -15.65 27.41 -11.60
CA LYS A 78 -15.30 28.70 -12.15
C LYS A 78 -14.74 28.61 -13.57
N TYR A 79 -13.89 27.61 -13.85
CA TYR A 79 -13.23 27.41 -15.14
C TYR A 79 -13.78 26.20 -15.91
N LYS A 80 -15.09 25.94 -15.78
CA LYS A 80 -15.76 24.75 -16.34
C LYS A 80 -15.51 24.49 -17.83
N ASN A 81 -15.32 25.56 -18.60
CA ASN A 81 -15.12 25.51 -20.06
C ASN A 81 -13.65 25.67 -20.49
N ASP A 82 -12.72 25.79 -19.55
CA ASP A 82 -11.29 25.97 -19.82
C ASP A 82 -10.45 25.02 -18.98
N ALA A 83 -10.27 23.80 -19.49
CA ALA A 83 -9.52 22.75 -18.81
C ALA A 83 -8.06 23.14 -18.51
N LYS A 84 -7.43 23.93 -19.42
CA LYS A 84 -6.05 24.39 -19.25
C LYS A 84 -5.93 25.34 -18.06
N LYS A 85 -6.82 26.34 -18.00
CA LYS A 85 -6.85 27.32 -16.91
C LYS A 85 -7.24 26.70 -15.58
N GLN A 86 -8.14 25.70 -15.61
CA GLN A 86 -8.49 24.90 -14.44
C GLN A 86 -7.26 24.17 -13.85
N GLN A 87 -6.43 23.58 -14.72
CA GLN A 87 -5.22 22.88 -14.31
C GLN A 87 -4.15 23.86 -13.78
N GLU A 88 -3.95 25.00 -14.45
CA GLU A 88 -3.01 26.03 -14.02
C GLU A 88 -3.36 26.59 -12.64
N GLU A 89 -4.62 26.97 -12.44
CA GLU A 89 -5.08 27.55 -11.16
C GLU A 89 -5.07 26.51 -10.02
N THR A 90 -5.37 25.24 -10.32
CA THR A 90 -5.22 24.15 -9.36
C THR A 90 -3.76 23.95 -8.95
N MET A 91 -2.83 24.02 -9.91
CA MET A 91 -1.39 23.90 -9.63
C MET A 91 -0.87 25.10 -8.82
N LYS A 92 -1.32 26.31 -9.11
CA LYS A 92 -1.02 27.51 -8.31
C LYS A 92 -1.53 27.38 -6.88
N LEU A 93 -2.76 26.87 -6.69
CA LEU A 93 -3.32 26.60 -5.36
C LEU A 93 -2.43 25.64 -4.58
N PHE A 94 -1.98 24.54 -5.18
CA PHE A 94 -1.08 23.59 -4.52
C PHE A 94 0.26 24.25 -4.14
N GLN A 95 0.83 25.06 -5.01
CA GLN A 95 2.07 25.78 -4.74
C GLN A 95 1.90 26.80 -3.59
N GLN A 96 0.82 27.57 -3.59
CA GLN A 96 0.51 28.55 -2.53
C GLN A 96 0.31 27.90 -1.17
N GLN A 97 -0.29 26.72 -1.15
CA GLN A 97 -0.57 25.95 0.08
C GLN A 97 0.59 25.01 0.49
N GLY A 98 1.69 25.00 -0.29
CA GLY A 98 2.84 24.12 -0.03
C GLY A 98 2.52 22.64 -0.08
N VAL A 99 1.52 22.24 -0.90
CA VAL A 99 1.08 20.85 -1.04
C VAL A 99 1.63 20.28 -2.33
N ASN A 100 2.30 19.12 -2.20
CA ASN A 100 2.82 18.40 -3.37
C ASN A 100 1.78 17.40 -3.88
N PRO A 101 1.23 17.55 -5.09
CA PRO A 101 0.26 16.63 -5.67
C PRO A 101 0.82 15.23 -5.90
N LEU A 102 2.14 15.09 -6.08
CA LEU A 102 2.82 13.80 -6.27
C LEU A 102 2.95 12.99 -4.96
N ALA A 103 2.68 13.60 -3.81
CA ALA A 103 2.73 12.89 -2.53
C ALA A 103 1.71 11.73 -2.45
N GLY A 104 0.65 11.78 -3.25
CA GLY A 104 -0.36 10.71 -3.33
C GLY A 104 0.14 9.43 -4.01
N CYS A 105 1.11 9.49 -4.91
CA CYS A 105 1.70 8.32 -5.59
C CYS A 105 2.95 7.77 -4.92
N PHE A 106 3.46 8.44 -3.88
CA PHE A 106 4.66 8.02 -3.15
C PHE A 106 4.59 6.62 -2.51
N PRO A 107 3.42 6.13 -2.00
CA PRO A 107 3.30 4.73 -1.54
C PRO A 107 3.69 3.72 -2.61
N LEU A 108 3.30 3.97 -3.85
CA LEU A 108 3.60 3.07 -4.96
C LEU A 108 5.10 3.01 -5.25
N LEU A 109 5.79 4.16 -5.16
CA LEU A 109 7.25 4.22 -5.37
C LEU A 109 8.02 3.43 -4.31
N ILE A 110 7.55 3.42 -3.06
CA ILE A 110 8.15 2.61 -1.99
C ILE A 110 7.76 1.14 -2.13
N GLN A 111 6.51 0.88 -2.53
CA GLN A 111 5.96 -0.46 -2.63
C GLN A 111 6.67 -1.30 -3.69
N MET A 112 6.98 -0.71 -4.85
CA MET A 112 7.54 -1.45 -5.98
C MET A 112 8.90 -2.08 -5.69
N PRO A 113 9.91 -1.39 -5.12
CA PRO A 113 11.17 -2.02 -4.75
C PRO A 113 10.99 -3.17 -3.74
N VAL A 114 10.14 -2.99 -2.74
CA VAL A 114 9.85 -4.02 -1.73
C VAL A 114 9.24 -5.26 -2.39
N LEU A 115 8.26 -5.06 -3.27
CA LEU A 115 7.59 -6.15 -3.98
C LEU A 115 8.55 -6.91 -4.89
N ILE A 116 9.42 -6.21 -5.62
CA ILE A 116 10.42 -6.81 -6.53
C ILE A 116 11.46 -7.59 -5.73
N ALA A 117 11.93 -7.04 -4.61
CA ALA A 117 12.88 -7.73 -3.73
C ALA A 117 12.27 -9.00 -3.14
N LEU A 118 11.05 -8.92 -2.64
CA LEU A 118 10.32 -10.08 -2.10
C LEU A 118 10.07 -11.15 -3.17
N TYR A 119 9.65 -10.74 -4.38
CA TYR A 119 9.50 -11.65 -5.50
C TYR A 119 10.80 -12.40 -5.83
N ASN A 120 11.92 -11.69 -5.88
CA ASN A 120 13.21 -12.31 -6.13
C ASN A 120 13.64 -13.24 -4.98
N ALA A 121 13.44 -12.82 -3.73
CA ALA A 121 13.76 -13.64 -2.55
C ALA A 121 12.97 -14.96 -2.55
N ILE A 122 11.68 -14.92 -2.85
CA ILE A 122 10.81 -16.10 -2.87
C ILE A 122 11.11 -17.00 -4.08
N MET A 123 11.15 -16.45 -5.29
CA MET A 123 11.25 -17.23 -6.51
C MET A 123 12.66 -17.80 -6.77
N ARG A 124 13.67 -17.27 -6.09
CA ARG A 124 15.07 -17.74 -6.20
C ARG A 124 15.51 -18.55 -4.98
N ASN A 125 14.66 -18.67 -3.95
CA ASN A 125 14.87 -19.54 -2.80
C ASN A 125 13.92 -20.74 -2.91
N GLN A 126 14.48 -21.93 -3.15
CA GLN A 126 13.72 -23.16 -3.35
C GLN A 126 12.93 -23.53 -2.09
N MET A 127 13.51 -23.34 -0.91
CA MET A 127 12.86 -23.61 0.36
C MET A 127 11.55 -22.83 0.52
N ILE A 128 11.51 -21.58 0.09
CA ILE A 128 10.32 -20.73 0.14
C ILE A 128 9.34 -21.10 -0.97
N SER A 129 9.83 -21.23 -2.20
CA SER A 129 8.98 -21.45 -3.37
C SER A 129 8.24 -22.79 -3.35
N GLU A 130 8.85 -23.84 -2.79
CA GLU A 130 8.24 -25.17 -2.65
C GLU A 130 7.43 -25.33 -1.37
N HIS A 131 7.54 -24.39 -0.43
CA HIS A 131 6.81 -24.48 0.85
C HIS A 131 5.30 -24.33 0.66
N THR A 132 4.56 -25.22 1.29
CA THR A 132 3.10 -25.16 1.36
C THR A 132 2.67 -24.48 2.66
N PHE A 133 1.89 -23.42 2.52
CA PHE A 133 1.29 -22.67 3.64
C PHE A 133 -0.23 -22.65 3.49
N LEU A 134 -0.94 -23.14 4.51
CA LEU A 134 -2.39 -23.39 4.45
C LEU A 134 -2.75 -24.33 3.28
N TRP A 135 -3.43 -23.83 2.27
CA TRP A 135 -3.85 -24.60 1.09
C TRP A 135 -2.98 -24.31 -0.16
N MET A 136 -2.01 -23.42 -0.07
CA MET A 136 -1.26 -22.89 -1.22
C MET A 136 0.22 -23.20 -1.14
N GLN A 137 0.83 -23.42 -2.29
CA GLN A 137 2.29 -23.42 -2.45
C GLN A 137 2.76 -22.00 -2.72
N LEU A 138 3.72 -21.50 -1.92
CA LEU A 138 4.12 -20.09 -1.95
C LEU A 138 4.72 -19.63 -3.29
N GLY A 139 5.39 -20.53 -4.01
CA GLY A 139 5.99 -20.25 -5.31
C GLY A 139 5.06 -20.41 -6.50
N SER A 140 3.82 -20.84 -6.30
CA SER A 140 2.81 -21.08 -7.35
C SER A 140 1.58 -20.23 -7.16
N PRO A 141 0.78 -19.96 -8.20
CA PRO A 141 -0.50 -19.29 -8.05
C PRO A 141 -1.46 -20.06 -7.15
N ASP A 142 -2.35 -19.33 -6.47
CA ASP A 142 -3.36 -19.94 -5.59
C ASP A 142 -4.38 -20.73 -6.42
N PRO A 143 -4.50 -22.06 -6.20
CA PRO A 143 -5.37 -22.92 -6.98
C PRO A 143 -6.87 -22.64 -6.78
N TYR A 144 -7.25 -22.00 -5.67
CA TYR A 144 -8.64 -21.71 -5.33
C TYR A 144 -9.03 -20.24 -5.52
N TYR A 145 -8.09 -19.37 -5.96
CA TYR A 145 -8.31 -17.94 -6.13
C TYR A 145 -8.77 -17.18 -4.87
N ILE A 146 -8.60 -17.79 -3.70
CA ILE A 146 -8.98 -17.17 -2.41
C ILE A 146 -8.08 -15.98 -2.11
N LEU A 147 -6.76 -16.14 -2.25
CA LEU A 147 -5.82 -15.02 -2.05
C LEU A 147 -5.99 -13.87 -3.04
N PRO A 148 -6.15 -14.08 -4.34
CA PRO A 148 -6.50 -13.02 -5.28
C PRO A 148 -7.73 -12.23 -4.86
N LEU A 149 -8.79 -12.93 -4.42
CA LEU A 149 -10.01 -12.29 -3.93
C LEU A 149 -9.76 -11.49 -2.65
N LEU A 150 -9.03 -12.04 -1.69
CA LEU A 150 -8.66 -11.35 -0.45
C LEU A 150 -7.76 -10.14 -0.72
N ALA A 151 -6.81 -10.26 -1.66
CA ALA A 151 -5.95 -9.14 -2.06
C ALA A 151 -6.77 -7.99 -2.65
N ALA A 152 -7.73 -8.29 -3.52
CA ALA A 152 -8.64 -7.29 -4.08
C ALA A 152 -9.55 -6.66 -3.02
N ALA A 153 -10.17 -7.48 -2.17
CA ALA A 153 -11.07 -7.02 -1.11
C ALA A 153 -10.34 -6.14 -0.08
N THR A 154 -9.15 -6.55 0.38
CA THR A 154 -8.34 -5.78 1.31
C THR A 154 -7.81 -4.50 0.67
N THR A 155 -7.50 -4.50 -0.61
CA THR A 155 -7.11 -3.29 -1.37
C THR A 155 -8.27 -2.30 -1.43
N PHE A 156 -9.47 -2.76 -1.73
CA PHE A 156 -10.67 -1.94 -1.72
C PHE A 156 -10.93 -1.34 -0.34
N LEU A 157 -10.87 -2.18 0.71
CA LEU A 157 -11.06 -1.74 2.10
C LEU A 157 -10.02 -0.69 2.51
N GLN A 158 -8.74 -0.92 2.21
CA GLN A 158 -7.66 0.02 2.47
C GLN A 158 -7.90 1.36 1.78
N GLN A 159 -8.26 1.33 0.49
CA GLN A 159 -8.56 2.56 -0.26
C GLN A 159 -9.76 3.30 0.34
N LYS A 160 -10.82 2.59 0.73
CA LYS A 160 -12.01 3.19 1.36
C LYS A 160 -11.69 3.84 2.70
N VAL A 161 -10.81 3.24 3.49
CA VAL A 161 -10.38 3.79 4.80
C VAL A 161 -9.50 5.01 4.61
N MET A 162 -8.63 5.02 3.60
CA MET A 162 -7.70 6.11 3.33
C MET A 162 -8.32 7.26 2.54
N SER A 163 -9.32 7.01 1.70
CA SER A 163 -9.99 8.03 0.88
C SER A 163 -11.26 8.53 1.55
N THR A 164 -11.13 9.56 2.36
CA THR A 164 -12.29 10.21 2.99
C THR A 164 -13.06 11.13 2.04
N GLN A 165 -12.46 11.65 0.98
CA GLN A 165 -13.15 12.37 -0.10
C GLN A 165 -12.37 12.27 -1.40
N VAL A 166 -12.92 11.60 -2.38
CA VAL A 166 -12.29 11.35 -3.69
C VAL A 166 -12.99 12.13 -4.78
N ASN A 167 -12.23 12.84 -5.63
CA ASN A 167 -12.73 13.41 -6.88
C ASN A 167 -13.33 12.32 -7.78
N ALA A 168 -14.30 12.66 -8.63
CA ALA A 168 -14.97 11.71 -9.53
C ALA A 168 -13.98 10.87 -10.37
N GLN A 169 -12.86 11.46 -10.82
CA GLN A 169 -11.81 10.76 -11.55
C GLN A 169 -11.07 9.73 -10.69
N MET A 170 -10.77 10.06 -9.43
CA MET A 170 -10.13 9.13 -8.49
C MET A 170 -11.10 8.03 -8.02
N LYS A 171 -12.41 8.29 -8.03
CA LYS A 171 -13.43 7.31 -7.68
C LYS A 171 -13.40 6.11 -8.64
N ASN A 172 -13.26 6.36 -9.95
CA ASN A 172 -13.12 5.28 -10.92
C ASN A 172 -11.85 4.44 -10.68
N LEU A 173 -10.73 5.08 -10.37
CA LEU A 173 -9.49 4.38 -10.04
C LEU A 173 -9.64 3.49 -8.78
N MET A 174 -10.42 3.92 -7.79
CA MET A 174 -10.71 3.17 -6.58
C MET A 174 -11.44 1.84 -6.87
N TYR A 175 -12.23 1.75 -7.93
CA TYR A 175 -12.89 0.51 -8.33
C TYR A 175 -12.06 -0.33 -9.31
N ILE A 176 -11.30 0.33 -10.20
CA ILE A 176 -10.48 -0.36 -11.21
C ILE A 176 -9.27 -1.04 -10.56
N PHE A 177 -8.62 -0.39 -9.59
CA PHE A 177 -7.38 -0.88 -9.00
C PHE A 177 -7.52 -2.23 -8.27
N PRO A 178 -8.56 -2.49 -7.43
CA PRO A 178 -8.79 -3.81 -6.85
C PRO A 178 -9.02 -4.91 -7.89
N VAL A 179 -9.71 -4.59 -8.99
CA VAL A 179 -9.92 -5.54 -10.10
C VAL A 179 -8.59 -5.87 -10.77
N LEU A 180 -7.74 -4.85 -11.00
CA LEU A 180 -6.39 -5.06 -11.53
C LEU A 180 -5.55 -5.94 -10.61
N ILE A 181 -5.59 -5.70 -9.30
CA ILE A 181 -4.89 -6.53 -8.30
C ILE A 181 -5.40 -7.97 -8.33
N PHE A 182 -6.71 -8.19 -8.45
CA PHE A 182 -7.29 -9.53 -8.58
C PHE A 182 -6.70 -10.28 -9.79
N VAL A 183 -6.74 -9.66 -10.98
CA VAL A 183 -6.25 -10.27 -12.23
C VAL A 183 -4.74 -10.54 -12.17
N MET A 184 -3.96 -9.62 -11.60
CA MET A 184 -2.53 -9.81 -11.40
C MET A 184 -2.25 -10.95 -10.41
N ALA A 185 -2.96 -10.98 -9.29
CA ALA A 185 -2.77 -11.97 -8.22
C ALA A 185 -3.11 -13.39 -8.66
N MET A 186 -4.03 -13.57 -9.61
CA MET A 186 -4.33 -14.89 -10.18
C MET A 186 -3.14 -15.54 -10.90
N ASN A 187 -2.19 -14.73 -11.39
CA ASN A 187 -1.04 -15.19 -12.16
C ASN A 187 0.27 -15.16 -11.39
N PHE A 188 0.27 -14.57 -10.19
CA PHE A 188 1.48 -14.47 -9.37
C PHE A 188 1.58 -15.62 -8.37
N ALA A 189 2.81 -15.96 -7.99
CA ALA A 189 3.11 -16.85 -6.88
C ALA A 189 2.38 -16.39 -5.62
N SER A 190 1.72 -17.32 -4.90
CA SER A 190 0.83 -17.06 -3.75
C SER A 190 1.47 -16.23 -2.63
N ALA A 191 2.78 -16.30 -2.48
CA ALA A 191 3.50 -15.48 -1.50
C ALA A 191 3.35 -13.97 -1.74
N LEU A 192 3.17 -13.51 -2.99
CA LEU A 192 3.01 -12.10 -3.30
C LEU A 192 1.62 -11.57 -2.92
N PRO A 193 0.50 -12.19 -3.33
CA PRO A 193 -0.82 -11.83 -2.81
C PRO A 193 -0.93 -11.97 -1.29
N LEU A 194 -0.26 -12.97 -0.68
CA LEU A 194 -0.21 -13.12 0.77
C LEU A 194 0.43 -11.91 1.45
N TYR A 195 1.61 -11.51 0.98
CA TYR A 195 2.27 -10.27 1.41
C TYR A 195 1.36 -9.05 1.23
N TRP A 196 0.66 -8.97 0.09
CA TRP A 196 -0.25 -7.86 -0.21
C TRP A 196 -1.41 -7.78 0.78
N VAL A 197 -2.02 -8.90 1.12
CA VAL A 197 -3.09 -8.99 2.14
C VAL A 197 -2.57 -8.56 3.51
N TYR A 198 -1.41 -9.06 3.94
CA TYR A 198 -0.78 -8.67 5.22
C TYR A 198 -0.48 -7.16 5.27
N SER A 199 0.08 -6.63 4.19
CA SER A 199 0.36 -5.21 4.03
C SER A 199 -0.89 -4.33 4.13
N ASN A 200 -1.95 -4.72 3.43
CA ASN A 200 -3.22 -4.00 3.45
C ASN A 200 -3.87 -4.05 4.84
N ALA A 201 -3.89 -5.23 5.47
CA ALA A 201 -4.41 -5.40 6.82
C ALA A 201 -3.66 -4.51 7.83
N PHE A 202 -2.32 -4.50 7.78
CA PHE A 202 -1.51 -3.60 8.60
C PHE A 202 -1.87 -2.12 8.38
N THR A 203 -2.01 -1.72 7.13
CA THR A 203 -2.35 -0.33 6.79
C THR A 203 -3.74 0.06 7.28
N VAL A 204 -4.72 -0.85 7.20
CA VAL A 204 -6.08 -0.62 7.73
C VAL A 204 -6.04 -0.45 9.25
N VAL A 205 -5.35 -1.35 9.96
CA VAL A 205 -5.17 -1.27 11.42
C VAL A 205 -4.45 0.00 11.82
N GLN A 206 -3.33 0.32 11.17
CA GLN A 206 -2.57 1.54 11.38
C GLN A 206 -3.44 2.80 11.17
N SER A 207 -4.22 2.81 10.10
CA SER A 207 -5.13 3.92 9.80
C SER A 207 -6.18 4.09 10.89
N TYR A 208 -6.74 3.02 11.41
CA TYR A 208 -7.69 3.08 12.51
C TYR A 208 -7.11 3.77 13.75
N PHE A 209 -5.89 3.43 14.15
CA PHE A 209 -5.23 4.06 15.29
C PHE A 209 -4.87 5.54 15.03
N ILE A 210 -4.39 5.85 13.81
CA ILE A 210 -3.97 7.21 13.46
C ILE A 210 -5.20 8.12 13.24
N TYR A 211 -6.25 7.63 12.58
CA TYR A 211 -7.43 8.41 12.21
C TYR A 211 -8.51 8.40 13.30
N GLY A 212 -8.65 7.31 14.05
CA GLY A 212 -9.64 7.18 15.12
C GLY A 212 -9.48 8.27 16.19
N GLY A 213 -8.25 8.57 16.59
CA GLY A 213 -7.95 9.65 17.51
C GLY A 213 -8.22 11.06 16.97
N SER A 214 -8.12 11.28 15.65
CA SER A 214 -8.37 12.58 15.02
C SER A 214 -9.86 12.83 14.74
N ARG A 215 -10.62 11.78 14.45
CA ARG A 215 -12.06 11.87 14.17
C ARG A 215 -12.86 12.28 15.40
N ASN A 216 -12.50 11.74 16.58
CA ASN A 216 -13.13 12.11 17.86
C ASN A 216 -12.86 13.59 18.24
N LYS A 217 -11.68 14.12 17.92
CA LYS A 217 -11.38 15.54 18.19
C LYS A 217 -12.14 16.50 17.26
N GLY A 218 -12.41 16.10 16.02
CA GLY A 218 -13.20 16.89 15.06
C GLY A 218 -14.68 16.96 15.42
N VAL A 219 -15.28 15.85 15.83
CA VAL A 219 -16.69 15.77 16.25
C VAL A 219 -16.90 16.56 17.55
N GLN A 220 -16.02 16.41 18.54
CA GLN A 220 -16.10 17.17 19.79
C GLN A 220 -15.93 18.69 19.60
N LYS A 221 -15.16 19.12 18.59
CA LYS A 221 -14.99 20.53 18.28
C LYS A 221 -16.23 21.15 17.62
N LEU A 222 -16.95 20.37 16.84
CA LEU A 222 -18.23 20.77 16.21
C LEU A 222 -19.37 20.82 17.23
N GLU A 223 -19.46 19.86 18.16
CA GLU A 223 -20.44 19.84 19.23
C GLU A 223 -20.25 21.02 20.19
N LYS A 224 -19.00 21.36 20.54
CA LYS A 224 -18.71 22.55 21.40
C LYS A 224 -18.97 23.90 20.69
N SER A 225 -18.90 23.94 19.37
CA SER A 225 -19.18 25.13 18.56
C SER A 225 -20.68 25.32 18.26
N GLY A 226 -21.47 24.25 18.28
CA GLY A 226 -22.91 24.25 18.02
C GLY A 226 -23.78 24.46 19.25
N GLY A 227 -23.21 24.33 20.45
CA GLY A 227 -23.95 24.47 21.73
C GLY A 227 -24.05 25.88 22.29
N ASN A 228 -23.62 26.91 21.56
CA ASN A 228 -23.61 28.31 21.98
C ASN A 228 -24.44 29.21 21.05
N ARG A 229 -25.61 28.75 20.63
CA ARG A 229 -26.64 29.58 19.98
C ARG A 229 -27.99 29.33 20.62
#